data_a4bf68f5563a89888f873ea8eeeb6d6b
#
_entry.id   a4bf68f5563a89888f873ea8eeeb6d6b
#
_cell.length_a   1.000
_cell.length_b   1.000
_cell.length_c   1.000
_cell.angle_alpha   90.00
_cell.angle_beta   90.00
_cell.angle_gamma   90.00
#
_symmetry.space_group_name_H-M   'P 1'
#
loop_
_entity.id
_entity.type
_entity.pdbx_description
1 polymer ?
#
loop_
_entity_poly.entity_id
_entity_poly.type
_entity_poly.pdbx_seq_one_letter_code
_entity_poly.pdbx_strand_id
1 'polypeptide(L)'
;MRGFGGAGAFSDGKYNFTTEFGGWLNEYLPEDKVIELIDYVDELNCRHGAPGEYFSTKNSKIGVQALKYDLHLLNAKVRHLGTENNLVIMENIHKFLEDKIEIRCNTAVEEICRQEDGTFVLKLNKGEAVSCKYLIAAPGRAGAEWYTEQCAKMGLDFINNQVDIGVRVEVPAEVFKHITDEVYEAKILYRTSLYNDVVRTFCMNPHGIVVNENTNGCLLYTSPSPR
;
A
#
# COMPACT_ATOMS: atom_id res chain seq x y z
N MET A 1 4.64 -12.71 -3.07
CA MET A 1 4.00 -13.45 -1.96
C MET A 1 2.53 -13.59 -2.25
N ARG A 2 1.92 -14.70 -1.84
CA ARG A 2 0.51 -15.03 -2.05
C ARG A 2 -0.05 -15.50 -0.71
N GLY A 3 -1.36 -15.39 -0.51
CA GLY A 3 -2.05 -15.83 0.69
C GLY A 3 -2.62 -14.68 1.51
N PHE A 4 -3.15 -14.99 2.70
CA PHE A 4 -3.76 -14.01 3.60
C PHE A 4 -2.76 -12.91 3.98
N GLY A 5 -3.18 -11.65 3.89
CA GLY A 5 -2.30 -10.49 4.06
C GLY A 5 -1.42 -10.16 2.86
N GLY A 6 -1.22 -11.10 1.91
CA GLY A 6 -0.44 -10.88 0.69
C GLY A 6 0.96 -10.33 0.96
N ALA A 7 1.43 -9.40 0.11
CA ALA A 7 2.69 -8.70 0.31
C ALA A 7 2.68 -7.81 1.57
N GLY A 8 1.49 -7.39 2.03
CA GLY A 8 1.32 -6.60 3.24
C GLY A 8 1.84 -7.31 4.49
N ALA A 9 1.67 -8.62 4.61
CA ALA A 9 2.12 -9.39 5.77
C ALA A 9 3.64 -9.34 6.02
N PHE A 10 4.40 -8.98 5.00
CA PHE A 10 5.87 -8.90 5.07
C PHE A 10 6.39 -7.49 4.76
N SER A 11 5.51 -6.51 4.75
CA SER A 11 5.89 -5.11 4.60
C SER A 11 6.30 -4.52 5.93
N ASP A 12 6.90 -3.35 5.87
CA ASP A 12 7.23 -2.51 7.02
C ASP A 12 5.98 -1.97 7.75
N GLY A 13 4.79 -2.13 7.13
CA GLY A 13 3.50 -1.77 7.73
C GLY A 13 3.35 -0.27 7.96
N LYS A 14 3.62 0.55 6.96
CA LYS A 14 3.37 1.99 7.03
C LYS A 14 1.94 2.31 6.65
N TYR A 15 1.21 2.93 7.56
CA TYR A 15 -0.15 3.42 7.33
C TYR A 15 -0.15 4.95 7.29
N ASN A 16 -0.60 5.50 6.17
CA ASN A 16 -0.66 6.94 5.93
C ASN A 16 -2.09 7.44 6.15
N PHE A 17 -2.25 8.48 6.95
CA PHE A 17 -3.52 9.12 7.25
C PHE A 17 -3.70 10.39 6.42
N THR A 18 -3.66 10.25 5.10
CA THR A 18 -3.76 11.36 4.17
C THR A 18 -4.13 10.86 2.78
N THR A 19 -4.77 11.70 2.00
CA THR A 19 -5.05 11.49 0.58
C THR A 19 -3.92 11.97 -0.34
N GLU A 20 -2.89 12.65 0.21
CA GLU A 20 -1.83 13.30 -0.58
C GLU A 20 -0.72 12.33 -1.03
N PHE A 21 -0.64 11.12 -0.45
CA PHE A 21 0.49 10.20 -0.69
C PHE A 21 0.23 9.16 -1.77
N GLY A 22 -0.90 9.19 -2.38
CA GLY A 22 -1.34 8.27 -3.42
C GLY A 22 -2.67 7.60 -3.07
N GLY A 23 -3.15 6.77 -3.99
CA GLY A 23 -4.53 6.29 -3.97
C GLY A 23 -5.46 7.30 -4.63
N TRP A 24 -6.55 6.80 -5.18
CA TRP A 24 -7.50 7.65 -5.94
C TRP A 24 -8.93 7.47 -5.44
N LEU A 25 -9.07 7.05 -4.18
CA LEU A 25 -10.41 6.85 -3.61
C LEU A 25 -11.19 8.16 -3.52
N ASN A 26 -10.49 9.28 -3.41
CA ASN A 26 -11.06 10.63 -3.42
C ASN A 26 -11.62 11.06 -4.80
N GLU A 27 -11.34 10.31 -5.88
CA GLU A 27 -12.02 10.49 -7.18
C GLU A 27 -13.45 9.92 -7.15
N TYR A 28 -13.75 9.02 -6.23
CA TYR A 28 -15.04 8.34 -6.10
C TYR A 28 -15.83 8.74 -4.87
N LEU A 29 -15.16 9.22 -3.83
CA LEU A 29 -15.75 9.59 -2.54
C LEU A 29 -15.27 10.97 -2.10
N PRO A 30 -16.10 11.73 -1.35
CA PRO A 30 -15.66 12.93 -0.69
C PRO A 30 -14.48 12.66 0.25
N GLU A 31 -13.56 13.63 0.36
CA GLU A 31 -12.31 13.47 1.10
C GLU A 31 -12.53 13.13 2.59
N ASP A 32 -13.52 13.76 3.23
CA ASP A 32 -13.92 13.46 4.60
C ASP A 32 -14.30 11.99 4.79
N LYS A 33 -15.01 11.41 3.80
CA LYS A 33 -15.33 9.98 3.80
C LYS A 33 -14.11 9.09 3.61
N VAL A 34 -13.16 9.49 2.78
CA VAL A 34 -11.90 8.75 2.61
C VAL A 34 -11.12 8.75 3.91
N ILE A 35 -11.02 9.88 4.60
CA ILE A 35 -10.33 9.98 5.90
C ILE A 35 -11.06 9.13 6.96
N GLU A 36 -12.40 9.18 7.03
CA GLU A 36 -13.18 8.30 7.93
C GLU A 36 -12.88 6.82 7.71
N LEU A 37 -12.76 6.37 6.45
CA LEU A 37 -12.41 5.00 6.12
C LEU A 37 -10.96 4.64 6.49
N ILE A 38 -10.04 5.57 6.32
CA ILE A 38 -8.64 5.41 6.76
C ILE A 38 -8.57 5.25 8.28
N ASP A 39 -9.26 6.11 9.03
CA ASP A 39 -9.33 6.04 10.49
C ASP A 39 -9.97 4.73 10.96
N TYR A 40 -11.03 4.25 10.28
CA TYR A 40 -11.64 2.95 10.57
C TYR A 40 -10.65 1.78 10.40
N VAL A 41 -9.86 1.79 9.32
CA VAL A 41 -8.84 0.75 9.10
C VAL A 41 -7.75 0.83 10.17
N ASP A 42 -7.35 2.03 10.58
CA ASP A 42 -6.38 2.22 11.66
C ASP A 42 -6.89 1.69 13.00
N GLU A 43 -8.15 1.99 13.35
CA GLU A 43 -8.77 1.43 14.55
C GLU A 43 -8.80 -0.10 14.52
N LEU A 44 -9.10 -0.69 13.35
CA LEU A 44 -9.07 -2.13 13.18
C LEU A 44 -7.67 -2.69 13.46
N ASN A 45 -6.64 -2.09 12.91
CA ASN A 45 -5.24 -2.48 13.18
C ASN A 45 -4.88 -2.32 14.65
N CYS A 46 -5.28 -1.22 15.30
CA CYS A 46 -5.03 -0.98 16.71
C CYS A 46 -5.71 -2.02 17.61
N ARG A 47 -6.94 -2.41 17.28
CA ARG A 47 -7.65 -3.50 18.01
C ARG A 47 -6.93 -4.84 17.89
N HIS A 48 -6.15 -5.03 16.84
CA HIS A 48 -5.40 -6.26 16.57
C HIS A 48 -3.91 -6.18 16.89
N GLY A 49 -3.46 -5.11 17.58
CA GLY A 49 -2.12 -5.03 18.15
C GLY A 49 -1.19 -4.01 17.48
N ALA A 50 -1.70 -3.12 16.63
CA ALA A 50 -0.89 -2.02 16.12
C ALA A 50 -0.50 -1.05 17.26
N PRO A 51 0.72 -0.48 17.25
CA PRO A 51 1.16 0.47 18.26
C PRO A 51 0.30 1.74 18.25
N GLY A 52 0.06 2.32 19.43
CA GLY A 52 -0.74 3.54 19.55
C GLY A 52 -0.07 4.81 19.02
N GLU A 53 1.24 4.80 18.88
CA GLU A 53 2.05 5.94 18.47
C GLU A 53 1.99 6.18 16.95
N TYR A 54 2.12 7.44 16.55
CA TYR A 54 2.24 7.83 15.15
C TYR A 54 3.23 8.98 15.00
N PHE A 55 3.83 9.08 13.82
CA PHE A 55 4.70 10.19 13.43
C PHE A 55 3.89 11.24 12.67
N SER A 56 4.24 12.52 12.84
CA SER A 56 3.56 13.61 12.14
C SER A 56 4.55 14.68 11.72
N THR A 57 4.36 15.21 10.52
CA THR A 57 5.12 16.37 10.03
C THR A 57 4.50 17.70 10.48
N LYS A 58 3.34 17.66 11.16
CA LYS A 58 2.68 18.85 11.66
C LYS A 58 3.59 19.58 12.68
N ASN A 59 3.83 20.85 12.44
CA ASN A 59 4.72 21.69 13.25
C ASN A 59 6.21 21.30 13.18
N SER A 60 6.63 20.49 12.21
CA SER A 60 8.03 20.16 12.00
C SER A 60 8.85 21.39 11.59
N LYS A 61 10.04 21.53 12.19
CA LYS A 61 11.01 22.55 11.78
C LYS A 61 11.56 22.29 10.38
N ILE A 62 11.52 21.04 9.94
CA ILE A 62 11.97 20.63 8.60
C ILE A 62 11.15 21.35 7.53
N GLY A 63 9.82 21.52 7.71
CA GLY A 63 9.00 22.25 6.78
C GLY A 63 9.47 23.69 6.55
N VAL A 64 9.81 24.39 7.63
CA VAL A 64 10.34 25.77 7.56
C VAL A 64 11.74 25.80 6.92
N GLN A 65 12.57 24.81 7.20
CA GLN A 65 13.89 24.71 6.59
C GLN A 65 13.80 24.40 5.09
N ALA A 66 12.91 23.50 4.71
CA ALA A 66 12.68 23.09 3.31
C ALA A 66 12.31 24.30 2.43
N LEU A 67 11.41 25.17 2.91
CA LEU A 67 10.98 26.37 2.18
C LEU A 67 12.14 27.33 1.85
N LYS A 68 13.22 27.35 2.62
CA LYS A 68 14.40 28.17 2.32
C LYS A 68 15.16 27.71 1.06
N TYR A 69 14.90 26.49 0.62
CA TYR A 69 15.53 25.86 -0.53
C TYR A 69 14.52 25.53 -1.64
N ASP A 70 13.37 26.17 -1.61
CA ASP A 70 12.29 25.94 -2.58
C ASP A 70 11.77 24.50 -2.57
N LEU A 71 11.85 23.86 -1.41
CA LEU A 71 11.36 22.53 -1.13
C LEU A 71 10.08 22.60 -0.31
N HIS A 72 9.14 21.68 -0.55
CA HIS A 72 7.86 21.63 0.15
C HIS A 72 7.69 20.31 0.90
N LEU A 73 7.63 20.38 2.22
CA LEU A 73 7.29 19.22 3.05
C LEU A 73 5.78 18.99 3.03
N LEU A 74 5.33 17.82 2.60
CA LEU A 74 3.93 17.44 2.68
C LEU A 74 3.50 17.17 4.13
N ASN A 75 2.26 17.54 4.44
CA ASN A 75 1.68 17.18 5.73
C ASN A 75 1.41 15.67 5.76
N ALA A 76 1.94 15.04 6.78
CA ALA A 76 1.81 13.60 6.98
C ALA A 76 1.47 13.27 8.42
N LYS A 77 0.65 12.25 8.58
CA LYS A 77 0.48 11.49 9.81
C LYS A 77 0.65 10.03 9.42
N VAL A 78 1.60 9.33 10.02
CA VAL A 78 1.99 7.96 9.63
C VAL A 78 2.10 7.10 10.87
N ARG A 79 1.52 5.92 10.83
CA ARG A 79 1.74 4.87 11.81
C ARG A 79 2.70 3.84 11.24
N HIS A 80 3.65 3.43 12.03
CA HIS A 80 4.63 2.42 11.67
C HIS A 80 4.39 1.16 12.50
N LEU A 81 4.06 0.06 11.85
CA LEU A 81 3.79 -1.20 12.56
C LEU A 81 5.08 -1.97 12.86
N GLY A 82 6.06 -1.87 11.98
CA GLY A 82 7.24 -2.73 11.96
C GLY A 82 6.96 -4.09 11.30
N THR A 83 7.98 -4.65 10.67
CA THR A 83 7.83 -5.86 9.84
C THR A 83 7.33 -7.07 10.63
N GLU A 84 7.88 -7.31 11.81
CA GLU A 84 7.51 -8.45 12.65
C GLU A 84 6.12 -8.27 13.25
N ASN A 85 5.82 -7.09 13.76
CA ASN A 85 4.54 -6.80 14.39
C ASN A 85 3.40 -6.80 13.36
N ASN A 86 3.68 -6.39 12.13
CA ASN A 86 2.70 -6.43 11.04
C ASN A 86 2.21 -7.86 10.77
N LEU A 87 3.09 -8.85 10.81
CA LEU A 87 2.71 -10.26 10.69
C LEU A 87 1.77 -10.68 11.84
N VAL A 88 2.10 -10.30 13.07
CA VAL A 88 1.27 -10.60 14.26
C VAL A 88 -0.11 -9.98 14.15
N ILE A 89 -0.21 -8.74 13.66
CA ILE A 89 -1.49 -8.07 13.42
C ILE A 89 -2.32 -8.84 12.39
N MET A 90 -1.70 -9.27 11.28
CA MET A 90 -2.38 -10.05 10.25
C MET A 90 -2.87 -11.41 10.79
N GLU A 91 -2.09 -12.07 11.63
CA GLU A 91 -2.51 -13.31 12.29
C GLU A 91 -3.70 -13.08 13.25
N ASN A 92 -3.69 -11.99 14.01
CA ASN A 92 -4.79 -11.63 14.89
C ASN A 92 -6.08 -11.31 14.10
N ILE A 93 -5.96 -10.60 12.98
CA ILE A 93 -7.08 -10.34 12.07
C ILE A 93 -7.60 -11.65 11.47
N HIS A 94 -6.72 -12.57 11.07
CA HIS A 94 -7.12 -13.87 10.56
C HIS A 94 -7.94 -14.64 11.61
N LYS A 95 -7.43 -14.77 12.84
CA LYS A 95 -8.13 -15.41 13.96
C LYS A 95 -9.48 -14.76 14.27
N PHE A 96 -9.56 -13.45 14.14
CA PHE A 96 -10.83 -12.74 14.34
C PHE A 96 -11.86 -13.04 13.27
N LEU A 97 -11.42 -13.35 12.05
CA LEU A 97 -12.28 -13.58 10.89
C LEU A 97 -12.69 -15.05 10.72
N GLU A 98 -11.84 -16.01 11.13
CA GLU A 98 -12.02 -17.44 10.83
C GLU A 98 -13.37 -18.03 11.29
N ASP A 99 -13.94 -17.49 12.39
CA ASP A 99 -15.26 -17.89 12.89
C ASP A 99 -16.43 -17.11 12.26
N LYS A 100 -16.16 -16.11 11.41
CA LYS A 100 -17.19 -15.19 10.89
C LYS A 100 -17.39 -15.28 9.40
N ILE A 101 -16.35 -15.69 8.68
CA ILE A 101 -16.36 -15.81 7.23
C ILE A 101 -15.65 -17.09 6.82
N GLU A 102 -15.98 -17.61 5.66
CA GLU A 102 -15.25 -18.73 5.07
C GLU A 102 -13.98 -18.23 4.39
N ILE A 103 -12.81 -18.66 4.87
CA ILE A 103 -11.51 -18.36 4.29
C ILE A 103 -10.98 -19.60 3.60
N ARG A 104 -10.85 -19.57 2.28
CA ARG A 104 -10.33 -20.67 1.45
C ARG A 104 -8.90 -20.41 1.04
N CYS A 105 -7.94 -20.92 1.80
CA CYS A 105 -6.53 -20.92 1.42
C CYS A 105 -6.22 -21.98 0.35
N ASN A 106 -5.10 -21.80 -0.37
CA ASN A 106 -4.68 -22.72 -1.46
C ASN A 106 -5.79 -22.97 -2.51
N THR A 107 -6.62 -21.94 -2.73
CA THR A 107 -7.75 -21.96 -3.66
C THR A 107 -7.62 -20.77 -4.59
N ALA A 108 -7.48 -21.05 -5.89
CA ALA A 108 -7.40 -20.03 -6.91
C ALA A 108 -8.73 -19.96 -7.66
N VAL A 109 -9.15 -18.76 -8.01
CA VAL A 109 -10.23 -18.53 -8.97
C VAL A 109 -9.60 -18.60 -10.36
N GLU A 110 -10.07 -19.50 -11.19
CA GLU A 110 -9.61 -19.68 -12.57
C GLU A 110 -10.41 -18.80 -13.54
N GLU A 111 -11.70 -18.71 -13.34
CA GLU A 111 -12.60 -17.95 -14.20
C GLU A 111 -13.70 -17.26 -13.42
N ILE A 112 -14.05 -16.04 -13.86
CA ILE A 112 -15.19 -15.26 -13.40
C ILE A 112 -16.24 -15.24 -14.49
N CYS A 113 -17.43 -15.77 -14.22
CA CYS A 113 -18.56 -15.76 -15.15
C CYS A 113 -19.67 -14.87 -14.59
N ARG A 114 -20.05 -13.81 -15.31
CA ARG A 114 -21.23 -13.00 -14.97
C ARG A 114 -22.46 -13.65 -15.59
N GLN A 115 -23.51 -13.83 -14.79
CA GLN A 115 -24.78 -14.40 -15.23
C GLN A 115 -25.75 -13.31 -15.73
N GLU A 116 -26.80 -13.69 -16.44
CA GLU A 116 -27.82 -12.78 -16.95
C GLU A 116 -28.56 -12.04 -15.83
N ASP A 117 -28.75 -12.69 -14.69
CA ASP A 117 -29.37 -12.09 -13.48
C ASP A 117 -28.45 -11.14 -12.71
N GLY A 118 -27.22 -10.93 -13.19
CA GLY A 118 -26.22 -10.06 -12.58
C GLY A 118 -25.38 -10.71 -11.47
N THR A 119 -25.62 -11.97 -11.13
CA THR A 119 -24.78 -12.73 -10.19
C THR A 119 -23.48 -13.16 -10.84
N PHE A 120 -22.50 -13.57 -10.00
CA PHE A 120 -21.21 -14.08 -10.46
C PHE A 120 -21.06 -15.55 -10.06
N VAL A 121 -20.48 -16.34 -10.95
CA VAL A 121 -20.04 -17.71 -10.71
C VAL A 121 -18.51 -17.72 -10.84
N LEU A 122 -17.83 -18.15 -9.79
CA LEU A 122 -16.39 -18.28 -9.72
C LEU A 122 -16.01 -19.73 -9.86
N LYS A 123 -15.28 -20.09 -10.92
CA LYS A 123 -14.74 -21.44 -11.09
C LYS A 123 -13.39 -21.53 -10.36
N LEU A 124 -13.25 -22.55 -9.54
CA LEU A 124 -12.09 -22.75 -8.68
C LEU A 124 -11.17 -23.84 -9.24
N ASN A 125 -9.88 -23.77 -8.93
CA ASN A 125 -8.84 -24.68 -9.39
C ASN A 125 -9.04 -26.18 -8.99
N LYS A 126 -10.03 -26.46 -8.16
CA LYS A 126 -10.36 -27.83 -7.72
C LYS A 126 -11.65 -28.39 -8.38
N GLY A 127 -12.12 -27.72 -9.42
CA GLY A 127 -13.35 -28.10 -10.12
C GLY A 127 -14.63 -27.71 -9.39
N GLU A 128 -14.53 -26.98 -8.30
CA GLU A 128 -15.67 -26.42 -7.58
C GLU A 128 -16.09 -25.07 -8.18
N ALA A 129 -17.30 -24.65 -7.89
CA ALA A 129 -17.80 -23.32 -8.25
C ALA A 129 -18.50 -22.67 -7.03
N VAL A 130 -18.33 -21.36 -6.93
CA VAL A 130 -18.98 -20.53 -5.91
C VAL A 130 -19.76 -19.43 -6.58
N SER A 131 -21.02 -19.23 -6.17
CA SER A 131 -21.86 -18.16 -6.66
C SER A 131 -21.94 -17.01 -5.66
N CYS A 132 -21.95 -15.77 -6.13
CA CYS A 132 -22.13 -14.61 -5.29
C CYS A 132 -22.87 -13.48 -6.02
N LYS A 133 -23.54 -12.64 -5.25
CA LYS A 133 -24.22 -11.45 -5.77
C LYS A 133 -23.26 -10.28 -5.95
N TYR A 134 -22.29 -10.15 -5.08
CA TYR A 134 -21.27 -9.11 -5.11
C TYR A 134 -19.88 -9.74 -5.10
N LEU A 135 -19.01 -9.27 -5.97
CA LEU A 135 -17.63 -9.72 -6.09
C LEU A 135 -16.69 -8.56 -5.89
N ILE A 136 -15.75 -8.71 -4.95
CA ILE A 136 -14.60 -7.82 -4.80
C ILE A 136 -13.36 -8.57 -5.25
N ALA A 137 -12.76 -8.15 -6.36
CA ALA A 137 -11.55 -8.76 -6.91
C ALA A 137 -10.32 -7.93 -6.55
N ALA A 138 -9.44 -8.50 -5.74
CA ALA A 138 -8.21 -7.86 -5.28
C ALA A 138 -7.00 -8.81 -5.42
N PRO A 139 -6.65 -9.27 -6.63
CA PRO A 139 -5.68 -10.34 -6.84
C PRO A 139 -4.23 -9.92 -6.60
N GLY A 140 -3.96 -8.64 -6.43
CA GLY A 140 -2.62 -8.09 -6.28
C GLY A 140 -1.75 -8.24 -7.54
N ARG A 141 -0.46 -7.91 -7.43
CA ARG A 141 0.47 -7.96 -8.58
C ARG A 141 0.60 -9.34 -9.20
N ALA A 142 0.60 -10.38 -8.39
CA ALA A 142 0.75 -11.76 -8.90
C ALA A 142 -0.46 -12.26 -9.71
N GLY A 143 -1.62 -11.64 -9.56
CA GLY A 143 -2.83 -11.96 -10.31
C GLY A 143 -3.22 -10.92 -11.36
N ALA A 144 -2.38 -9.91 -11.62
CA ALA A 144 -2.72 -8.80 -12.51
C ALA A 144 -2.99 -9.26 -13.94
N GLU A 145 -2.15 -10.14 -14.49
CA GLU A 145 -2.31 -10.68 -15.85
C GLU A 145 -3.61 -11.48 -15.96
N TRP A 146 -3.83 -12.42 -15.06
CA TRP A 146 -5.08 -13.18 -14.98
C TRP A 146 -6.31 -12.25 -14.88
N TYR A 147 -6.23 -11.21 -14.03
CA TYR A 147 -7.34 -10.29 -13.85
C TYR A 147 -7.63 -9.46 -15.11
N THR A 148 -6.60 -9.04 -15.82
CA THR A 148 -6.73 -8.38 -17.14
C THR A 148 -7.47 -9.27 -18.14
N GLU A 149 -7.14 -10.56 -18.18
CA GLU A 149 -7.83 -11.53 -19.02
C GLU A 149 -9.32 -11.70 -18.62
N GLN A 150 -9.61 -11.75 -17.31
CA GLN A 150 -11.00 -11.84 -16.83
C GLN A 150 -11.80 -10.57 -17.19
N CYS A 151 -11.21 -9.40 -17.04
CA CYS A 151 -11.83 -8.14 -17.43
C CYS A 151 -12.17 -8.13 -18.94
N ALA A 152 -11.23 -8.53 -19.77
CA ALA A 152 -11.41 -8.62 -21.22
C ALA A 152 -12.56 -9.58 -21.60
N LYS A 153 -12.65 -10.76 -20.95
CA LYS A 153 -13.74 -11.73 -21.15
C LYS A 153 -15.10 -11.17 -20.75
N MET A 154 -15.15 -10.30 -19.75
CA MET A 154 -16.39 -9.64 -19.30
C MET A 154 -16.73 -8.39 -20.10
N GLY A 155 -15.93 -8.01 -21.11
CA GLY A 155 -16.12 -6.81 -21.91
C GLY A 155 -15.86 -5.51 -21.14
N LEU A 156 -15.02 -5.56 -20.10
CA LEU A 156 -14.61 -4.38 -19.34
C LEU A 156 -13.38 -3.74 -19.99
N ASP A 157 -13.46 -2.45 -20.22
CA ASP A 157 -12.33 -1.65 -20.67
C ASP A 157 -11.39 -1.35 -19.50
N PHE A 158 -10.11 -1.25 -19.78
CA PHE A 158 -9.11 -0.84 -18.81
C PHE A 158 -8.08 0.09 -19.47
N ILE A 159 -7.53 0.97 -18.66
CA ILE A 159 -6.48 1.90 -19.05
C ILE A 159 -5.25 1.65 -18.18
N ASN A 160 -4.09 1.95 -18.73
CA ASN A 160 -2.85 1.90 -17.96
C ASN A 160 -2.79 3.07 -16.98
N ASN A 161 -2.44 2.76 -15.74
CA ASN A 161 -2.20 3.77 -14.74
C ASN A 161 -0.84 4.44 -14.93
N GLN A 162 -0.69 5.63 -14.36
CA GLN A 162 0.59 6.30 -14.24
C GLN A 162 1.53 5.47 -13.36
N VAL A 163 2.82 5.56 -13.65
CA VAL A 163 3.89 4.95 -12.84
C VAL A 163 4.85 6.03 -12.37
N ASP A 164 5.31 5.91 -11.14
CA ASP A 164 6.40 6.72 -10.63
C ASP A 164 7.73 6.09 -11.05
N ILE A 165 8.58 6.88 -11.69
CA ILE A 165 9.94 6.48 -12.05
C ILE A 165 10.90 7.21 -11.11
N GLY A 166 11.84 6.47 -10.51
CA GLY A 166 12.79 7.06 -9.59
C GLY A 166 13.97 6.15 -9.33
N VAL A 167 14.85 6.61 -8.45
CA VAL A 167 16.04 5.89 -8.01
C VAL A 167 15.97 5.60 -6.52
N ARG A 168 16.53 4.47 -6.10
CA ARG A 168 16.82 4.21 -4.70
C ARG A 168 18.18 4.82 -4.37
N VAL A 169 18.22 5.53 -3.22
CA VAL A 169 19.43 6.19 -2.75
C VAL A 169 19.73 5.63 -1.37
N GLU A 170 20.97 5.17 -1.18
CA GLU A 170 21.51 4.76 0.11
C GLU A 170 22.59 5.75 0.52
N VAL A 171 22.48 6.29 1.71
CA VAL A 171 23.43 7.26 2.28
C VAL A 171 23.72 6.88 3.72
N PRO A 172 24.88 7.29 4.28
CA PRO A 172 25.13 7.12 5.70
C PRO A 172 24.00 7.72 6.55
N ALA A 173 23.57 7.00 7.58
CA ALA A 173 22.45 7.40 8.44
C ALA A 173 22.63 8.83 8.98
N GLU A 174 23.85 9.22 9.30
CA GLU A 174 24.20 10.53 9.84
C GLU A 174 23.80 11.70 8.92
N VAL A 175 23.78 11.48 7.60
CA VAL A 175 23.39 12.50 6.60
C VAL A 175 21.92 12.88 6.74
N PHE A 176 21.05 11.90 6.99
CA PHE A 176 19.60 12.09 7.10
C PHE A 176 19.09 12.14 8.53
N LYS A 177 19.95 11.95 9.53
CA LYS A 177 19.60 11.86 10.93
C LYS A 177 18.72 13.02 11.41
N HIS A 178 19.04 14.23 11.01
CA HIS A 178 18.28 15.44 11.36
C HIS A 178 16.83 15.46 10.82
N ILE A 179 16.52 14.63 9.82
CA ILE A 179 15.17 14.43 9.27
C ILE A 179 14.50 13.23 9.92
N THR A 180 15.21 12.09 9.96
CA THR A 180 14.64 10.82 10.41
C THR A 180 14.37 10.78 11.91
N ASP A 181 15.14 11.48 12.72
CA ASP A 181 14.89 11.60 14.16
C ASP A 181 13.65 12.46 14.47
N GLU A 182 13.31 13.43 13.58
CA GLU A 182 12.16 14.31 13.82
C GLU A 182 10.86 13.77 13.27
N VAL A 183 10.88 13.25 12.02
CA VAL A 183 9.65 12.88 11.30
C VAL A 183 9.65 11.46 10.79
N TYR A 184 10.68 10.68 11.06
CA TYR A 184 10.92 9.33 10.55
C TYR A 184 11.00 9.28 9.02
N GLU A 185 9.97 9.75 8.32
CA GLU A 185 9.85 9.78 6.87
C GLU A 185 9.32 11.16 6.41
N ALA A 186 10.10 11.87 5.62
CA ALA A 186 9.73 13.15 5.05
C ALA A 186 9.34 12.98 3.56
N LYS A 187 8.13 13.39 3.21
CA LYS A 187 7.70 13.55 1.81
C LYS A 187 7.98 14.97 1.38
N ILE A 188 9.11 15.18 0.73
CA ILE A 188 9.56 16.49 0.27
C ILE A 188 9.37 16.57 -1.24
N LEU A 189 8.67 17.60 -1.69
CA LEU A 189 8.48 17.93 -3.08
C LEU A 189 9.50 18.97 -3.52
N TYR A 190 10.02 18.79 -4.71
CA TYR A 190 10.81 19.76 -5.45
C TYR A 190 10.28 19.90 -6.86
N ARG A 191 10.13 21.10 -7.34
CA ARG A 191 9.76 21.39 -8.73
C ARG A 191 10.98 21.84 -9.49
N THR A 192 11.37 21.08 -10.53
CA THR A 192 12.56 21.39 -11.31
C THR A 192 12.37 22.69 -12.08
N SER A 193 13.42 23.54 -12.10
CA SER A 193 13.37 24.84 -12.77
C SER A 193 13.38 24.71 -14.30
N LEU A 194 13.97 23.65 -14.85
CA LEU A 194 14.15 23.49 -16.29
C LEU A 194 12.91 22.93 -16.98
N TYR A 195 12.32 21.86 -16.43
CA TYR A 195 11.20 21.14 -17.05
C TYR A 195 9.90 21.25 -16.27
N ASN A 196 9.93 21.92 -15.11
CA ASN A 196 8.78 22.02 -14.21
C ASN A 196 8.24 20.66 -13.72
N ASP A 197 9.08 19.62 -13.78
CA ASP A 197 8.73 18.30 -13.27
C ASP A 197 8.66 18.31 -11.74
N VAL A 198 7.76 17.51 -11.19
CA VAL A 198 7.65 17.31 -9.75
C VAL A 198 8.47 16.08 -9.35
N VAL A 199 9.47 16.30 -8.53
CA VAL A 199 10.26 15.24 -7.89
C VAL A 199 9.84 15.14 -6.43
N ARG A 200 9.67 13.93 -5.92
CA ARG A 200 9.25 13.68 -4.54
C ARG A 200 10.15 12.64 -3.89
N THR A 201 10.56 12.89 -2.65
CA THR A 201 11.11 11.82 -1.83
C THR A 201 10.02 10.79 -1.55
N PHE A 202 10.39 9.51 -1.61
CA PHE A 202 9.45 8.41 -1.41
C PHE A 202 9.71 7.74 -0.06
N CYS A 203 9.51 6.42 0.05
CA CYS A 203 9.71 5.72 1.33
C CYS A 203 11.13 5.89 1.85
N MET A 204 11.28 6.29 3.10
CA MET A 204 12.54 6.32 3.84
C MET A 204 12.53 5.17 4.84
N ASN A 205 13.66 4.48 4.96
CA ASN A 205 13.88 3.44 5.96
C ASN A 205 15.16 3.74 6.71
N PRO A 206 15.07 4.43 7.85
CA PRO A 206 16.22 4.67 8.69
C PRO A 206 16.94 3.37 9.04
N HIS A 207 18.27 3.35 8.88
CA HIS A 207 19.13 2.17 9.10
C HIS A 207 18.84 0.96 8.18
N GLY A 208 17.98 1.11 7.19
CA GLY A 208 17.75 0.09 6.16
C GLY A 208 18.85 0.07 5.10
N ILE A 209 18.82 -0.93 4.25
CA ILE A 209 19.72 -1.07 3.10
C ILE A 209 18.90 -1.22 1.83
N VAL A 210 19.49 -0.87 0.68
CA VAL A 210 18.86 -1.12 -0.62
C VAL A 210 19.16 -2.54 -1.06
N VAL A 211 18.11 -3.31 -1.35
CA VAL A 211 18.22 -4.67 -1.87
C VAL A 211 17.53 -4.77 -3.22
N ASN A 212 18.01 -5.65 -4.08
CA ASN A 212 17.34 -5.95 -5.32
C ASN A 212 16.25 -7.02 -5.11
N GLU A 213 15.20 -6.90 -5.87
CA GLU A 213 14.09 -7.86 -5.92
C GLU A 213 13.79 -8.17 -7.39
N ASN A 214 13.62 -9.44 -7.71
CA ASN A 214 13.16 -9.86 -9.04
C ASN A 214 11.72 -10.34 -8.95
N THR A 215 10.82 -9.68 -9.67
CA THR A 215 9.43 -10.08 -9.77
C THR A 215 9.06 -10.25 -11.24
N ASN A 216 8.78 -11.49 -11.65
CA ASN A 216 8.41 -11.84 -13.03
C ASN A 216 9.38 -11.29 -14.10
N GLY A 217 10.69 -11.39 -13.84
CA GLY A 217 11.72 -10.88 -14.74
C GLY A 217 11.98 -9.36 -14.66
N CYS A 218 11.20 -8.61 -13.90
CA CYS A 218 11.44 -7.21 -13.63
C CYS A 218 12.35 -7.06 -12.40
N LEU A 219 13.47 -6.38 -12.56
CA LEU A 219 14.38 -6.06 -11.47
C LEU A 219 13.89 -4.79 -10.77
N LEU A 220 13.55 -4.93 -9.50
CA LEU A 220 13.13 -3.85 -8.63
C LEU A 220 14.14 -3.68 -7.49
N TYR A 221 14.21 -2.48 -6.95
CA TYR A 221 14.98 -2.21 -5.73
C TYR A 221 14.01 -1.90 -4.60
N THR A 222 14.22 -2.53 -3.46
CA THR A 222 13.46 -2.30 -2.23
C THR A 222 14.40 -1.89 -1.11
N SER A 223 13.87 -1.29 -0.06
CA SER A 223 14.63 -0.91 1.13
C SER A 223 13.85 -1.38 2.36
N PRO A 224 14.02 -2.66 2.73
CA PRO A 224 13.39 -3.19 3.94
C PRO A 224 13.96 -2.51 5.19
N SER A 225 13.13 -2.41 6.22
CA SER A 225 13.58 -2.02 7.55
C SER A 225 14.63 -2.98 8.10
N PRO A 226 15.55 -2.54 8.93
CA PRO A 226 16.45 -3.43 9.67
C PRO A 226 15.63 -4.38 10.54
N ARG A 227 16.07 -5.63 10.60
CA ARG A 227 15.52 -6.67 11.47
C ARG A 227 16.20 -6.63 12.82
#